data_f54dd74873fc6392fe40f2f4c9b273a7
#
_entry.id   f54dd74873fc6392fe40f2f4c9b273a7
#
_cell.length_a   1.000
_cell.length_b   1.000
_cell.length_c   1.000
_cell.angle_alpha   90.00
_cell.angle_beta   90.00
_cell.angle_gamma   90.00
#
_symmetry.space_group_name_H-M   'P 1'
#
loop_
_entity.id
_entity.type
_entity.pdbx_description
1 polymer ?
#
loop_
_entity_poly.entity_id
_entity_poly.type
_entity_poly.pdbx_seq_one_letter_code
_entity_poly.pdbx_strand_id
1 'polypeptide(L)'
;MAPTAANLQPVRLLVVQSEEGLAKIGTAANIYGAPLAIIVCADHKKAWVRPFDQKQTCDIDASILTDHMMLQAAELGLGSVWICYFKPDVLKKA
;
A
#
# COMPACT_ATOMS: atom_id res chain seq x y z
N MET A 1 8.54 -9.40 -10.67
CA MET A 1 8.70 -9.06 -9.26
C MET A 1 9.06 -7.60 -9.11
N ALA A 2 8.40 -6.88 -8.19
CA ALA A 2 8.66 -5.46 -8.01
C ALA A 2 10.02 -5.22 -7.34
N PRO A 3 10.87 -4.32 -7.87
CA PRO A 3 12.17 -4.03 -7.26
C PRO A 3 12.02 -3.19 -5.98
N THR A 4 12.95 -3.37 -5.05
CA THR A 4 13.11 -2.49 -3.88
C THR A 4 14.57 -2.10 -3.73
N ALA A 5 14.83 -0.96 -3.07
CA ALA A 5 16.20 -0.48 -2.87
C ALA A 5 16.99 -1.51 -2.06
N ALA A 6 18.17 -1.89 -2.56
CA ALA A 6 19.03 -2.93 -2.00
C ALA A 6 18.32 -4.26 -1.77
N ASN A 7 17.18 -4.49 -2.42
CA ASN A 7 16.36 -5.69 -2.30
C ASN A 7 15.96 -6.01 -0.85
N LEU A 8 15.78 -5.00 -0.02
CA LEU A 8 15.43 -5.17 1.39
C LEU A 8 13.96 -5.53 1.61
N GLN A 9 13.11 -5.32 0.63
CA GLN A 9 11.70 -5.72 0.63
C GLN A 9 10.95 -5.26 1.88
N PRO A 10 10.91 -3.93 2.14
CA PRO A 10 10.33 -3.40 3.39
C PRO A 10 8.80 -3.32 3.40
N VAL A 11 8.14 -3.81 2.37
CA VAL A 11 6.70 -3.62 2.18
C VAL A 11 5.93 -4.85 2.66
N ARG A 12 4.82 -4.60 3.35
CA ARG A 12 3.84 -5.61 3.75
C ARG A 12 2.48 -5.23 3.20
N LEU A 13 1.69 -6.23 2.85
CA LEU A 13 0.36 -6.03 2.29
C LEU A 13 -0.70 -6.61 3.22
N LEU A 14 -1.77 -5.86 3.44
CA LEU A 14 -2.95 -6.33 4.15
C LEU A 14 -4.12 -6.35 3.17
N VAL A 15 -4.62 -7.55 2.87
CA VAL A 15 -5.74 -7.73 1.95
C VAL A 15 -7.04 -7.77 2.76
N VAL A 16 -8.00 -6.91 2.39
CA VAL A 16 -9.28 -6.79 3.10
C VAL A 16 -10.42 -7.09 2.13
N GLN A 17 -11.19 -8.14 2.42
CA GLN A 17 -12.32 -8.58 1.59
C GLN A 17 -13.64 -8.68 2.37
N SER A 18 -13.59 -8.80 3.71
CA SER A 18 -14.82 -8.94 4.50
C SER A 18 -15.60 -7.63 4.52
N GLU A 19 -16.94 -7.74 4.61
CA GLU A 19 -17.79 -6.55 4.70
C GLU A 19 -17.45 -5.72 5.93
N GLU A 20 -17.18 -6.38 7.06
CA GLU A 20 -16.80 -5.71 8.30
C GLU A 20 -15.48 -4.96 8.15
N GLY A 21 -14.46 -5.60 7.55
CA GLY A 21 -13.18 -4.98 7.32
C GLY A 21 -13.26 -3.80 6.37
N LEU A 22 -14.02 -3.94 5.27
CA LEU A 22 -14.22 -2.86 4.32
C LEU A 22 -14.96 -1.68 4.93
N ALA A 23 -15.94 -1.94 5.81
CA ALA A 23 -16.64 -0.88 6.54
C ALA A 23 -15.70 -0.11 7.45
N LYS A 24 -14.76 -0.79 8.12
CA LYS A 24 -13.75 -0.14 8.95
C LYS A 24 -12.82 0.75 8.13
N ILE A 25 -12.37 0.29 6.96
CA ILE A 25 -11.56 1.11 6.07
C ILE A 25 -12.35 2.31 5.57
N GLY A 26 -13.64 2.14 5.32
CA GLY A 26 -14.52 3.22 4.88
C GLY A 26 -14.59 4.39 5.84
N THR A 27 -14.30 4.18 7.12
CA THR A 27 -14.22 5.29 8.09
C THR A 27 -12.97 6.15 7.90
N ALA A 28 -11.94 5.60 7.29
CA ALA A 28 -10.68 6.31 7.06
C ALA A 28 -10.58 6.91 5.66
N ALA A 29 -11.23 6.31 4.66
CA ALA A 29 -11.12 6.73 3.27
C ALA A 29 -12.36 6.31 2.48
N ASN A 30 -12.61 7.00 1.35
CA ASN A 30 -13.63 6.58 0.40
C ASN A 30 -13.05 5.48 -0.49
N ILE A 31 -13.59 4.29 -0.40
CA ILE A 31 -13.14 3.14 -1.20
C ILE A 31 -14.03 2.88 -2.43
N TYR A 32 -14.96 3.78 -2.72
CA TYR A 32 -15.80 3.75 -3.93
C TYR A 32 -16.61 2.46 -4.09
N GLY A 33 -16.99 1.83 -2.96
CA GLY A 33 -17.77 0.59 -2.99
C GLY A 33 -17.00 -0.63 -3.47
N ALA A 34 -15.68 -0.60 -3.45
CA ALA A 34 -14.86 -1.72 -3.92
C ALA A 34 -15.06 -2.97 -3.05
N PRO A 35 -15.11 -4.18 -3.65
CA PRO A 35 -15.26 -5.43 -2.90
C PRO A 35 -13.96 -5.90 -2.27
N LEU A 36 -12.83 -5.28 -2.61
CA LEU A 36 -11.51 -5.66 -2.14
C LEU A 36 -10.68 -4.40 -1.93
N ALA A 37 -9.97 -4.34 -0.81
CA ALA A 37 -8.98 -3.29 -0.56
C ALA A 37 -7.66 -3.92 -0.15
N ILE A 38 -6.56 -3.31 -0.57
CA ILE A 38 -5.22 -3.72 -0.17
C ILE A 38 -4.55 -2.53 0.50
N ILE A 39 -4.14 -2.71 1.75
CA ILE A 39 -3.38 -1.70 2.49
C ILE A 39 -1.90 -2.00 2.29
N VAL A 40 -1.18 -1.05 1.72
CA VAL A 40 0.26 -1.17 1.49
C VAL A 40 0.98 -0.51 2.66
N CYS A 41 1.74 -1.31 3.40
CA CYS A 41 2.50 -0.85 4.56
C CYS A 41 3.99 -0.95 4.28
N ALA A 42 4.75 0.01 4.76
CA ALA A 42 6.21 -0.01 4.63
C ALA A 42 6.85 -0.02 6.01
N ASP A 43 7.86 -0.89 6.16
CA ASP A 43 8.63 -0.98 7.41
C ASP A 43 9.82 -0.05 7.32
N HIS A 44 9.75 1.08 8.02
CA HIS A 44 10.81 2.08 8.02
C HIS A 44 12.15 1.54 8.54
N LYS A 45 12.12 0.50 9.36
CA LYS A 45 13.33 -0.11 9.91
C LYS A 45 14.04 -1.00 8.90
N LYS A 46 13.30 -1.55 7.93
CA LYS A 46 13.85 -2.44 6.91
C LYS A 46 14.25 -1.73 5.63
N ALA A 47 13.70 -0.55 5.37
CA ALA A 47 13.96 0.17 4.14
C ALA A 47 15.41 0.65 4.08
N TRP A 48 15.95 0.70 2.85
CA TRP A 48 17.27 1.24 2.64
C TRP A 48 17.33 2.72 3.00
N VAL A 49 18.40 3.11 3.69
CA VAL A 49 18.64 4.49 4.09
C VAL A 49 19.87 5.01 3.37
N ARG A 50 19.70 6.11 2.63
CA ARG A 50 20.82 6.72 1.89
C ARG A 50 21.82 7.31 2.90
N PRO A 51 23.13 6.93 2.81
CA PRO A 51 24.11 7.34 3.82
C PRO A 51 24.37 8.85 3.89
N PHE A 52 24.15 9.56 2.78
CA PHE A 52 24.51 10.97 2.68
C PHE A 52 23.58 11.89 3.45
N ASP A 53 22.29 11.59 3.50
CA ASP A 53 21.27 12.45 4.08
C ASP A 53 20.22 11.69 4.89
N GLN A 54 20.41 10.41 5.13
CA GLN A 54 19.52 9.54 5.89
C GLN A 54 18.10 9.44 5.30
N LYS A 55 17.96 9.71 4.01
CA LYS A 55 16.65 9.57 3.36
C LYS A 55 16.31 8.09 3.16
N GLN A 56 15.13 7.69 3.63
CA GLN A 56 14.62 6.34 3.45
C GLN A 56 13.89 6.19 2.12
N THR A 57 13.91 4.99 1.57
CA THR A 57 13.23 4.69 0.31
C THR A 57 11.89 3.98 0.49
N CYS A 58 11.32 4.00 1.71
CA CYS A 58 10.05 3.35 2.03
C CYS A 58 8.93 3.70 1.06
N ASP A 59 8.69 5.00 0.86
CA ASP A 59 7.60 5.46 0.01
C ASP A 59 7.85 5.09 -1.45
N ILE A 60 9.10 5.14 -1.88
CA ILE A 60 9.49 4.76 -3.24
C ILE A 60 9.23 3.27 -3.45
N ASP A 61 9.69 2.43 -2.53
CA ASP A 61 9.53 0.98 -2.62
C ASP A 61 8.05 0.57 -2.61
N ALA A 62 7.28 1.17 -1.71
CA ALA A 62 5.84 0.92 -1.62
C ALA A 62 5.11 1.37 -2.88
N SER A 63 5.49 2.50 -3.45
CA SER A 63 4.90 3.02 -4.69
C SER A 63 5.18 2.11 -5.88
N ILE A 64 6.40 1.60 -6.00
CA ILE A 64 6.75 0.67 -7.08
C ILE A 64 5.91 -0.59 -6.99
N LEU A 65 5.80 -1.19 -5.80
CA LEU A 65 5.00 -2.39 -5.61
C LEU A 65 3.53 -2.14 -5.93
N THR A 66 2.99 -1.00 -5.49
CA THR A 66 1.60 -0.61 -5.77
C THR A 66 1.35 -0.49 -7.26
N ASP A 67 2.26 0.15 -7.99
CA ASP A 67 2.14 0.30 -9.45
C ASP A 67 2.14 -1.07 -10.14
N HIS A 68 3.03 -1.97 -9.74
CA HIS A 68 3.06 -3.33 -10.28
C HIS A 68 1.76 -4.08 -10.02
N MET A 69 1.15 -3.92 -8.84
CA MET A 69 -0.15 -4.53 -8.53
C MET A 69 -1.25 -3.96 -9.42
N MET A 70 -1.25 -2.66 -9.67
CA MET A 70 -2.24 -2.03 -10.53
C MET A 70 -2.11 -2.51 -11.98
N LEU A 71 -0.89 -2.67 -12.47
CA LEU A 71 -0.65 -3.22 -13.80
C LEU A 71 -1.15 -4.67 -13.92
N GLN A 72 -0.90 -5.49 -12.90
CA GLN A 72 -1.37 -6.87 -12.88
C GLN A 72 -2.90 -6.92 -12.82
N ALA A 73 -3.53 -6.04 -12.03
CA ALA A 73 -4.98 -5.96 -11.97
C ALA A 73 -5.57 -5.60 -13.33
N ALA A 74 -4.98 -4.65 -14.04
CA ALA A 74 -5.41 -4.26 -15.37
C ALA A 74 -5.31 -5.43 -16.37
N GLU A 75 -4.24 -6.20 -16.29
CA GLU A 75 -4.06 -7.39 -17.13
C GLU A 75 -5.13 -8.44 -16.87
N LEU A 76 -5.57 -8.57 -15.62
CA LEU A 76 -6.65 -9.48 -15.24
C LEU A 76 -8.06 -8.93 -15.53
N GLY A 77 -8.16 -7.74 -16.10
CA GLY A 77 -9.44 -7.11 -16.40
C GLY A 77 -10.10 -6.41 -15.23
N LEU A 78 -9.34 -6.14 -14.16
CA LEU A 78 -9.85 -5.48 -12.96
C LEU A 78 -9.56 -3.99 -12.98
N GLY A 79 -10.53 -3.18 -12.53
CA GLY A 79 -10.29 -1.78 -12.28
C GLY A 79 -9.64 -1.58 -10.94
N SER A 80 -8.86 -0.51 -10.80
CA SER A 80 -8.22 -0.18 -9.54
C SER A 80 -8.07 1.32 -9.38
N VAL A 81 -7.87 1.77 -8.13
CA VAL A 81 -7.60 3.17 -7.83
C VAL A 81 -6.60 3.25 -6.68
N TRP A 82 -5.63 4.14 -6.81
CA TRP A 82 -4.63 4.40 -5.79
C TRP A 82 -5.13 5.55 -4.91
N ILE A 83 -5.30 5.29 -3.61
CA ILE A 83 -5.83 6.26 -2.66
C ILE A 83 -4.74 6.73 -1.72
N CYS A 84 -4.44 8.02 -1.75
CA CYS A 84 -3.58 8.69 -0.78
C CYS A 84 -4.38 9.54 0.20
N TYR A 85 -5.59 9.91 -0.15
CA TYR A 85 -6.45 10.76 0.67
C TYR A 85 -7.21 9.91 1.70
N PHE A 86 -6.57 9.68 2.83
CA PHE A 86 -7.15 8.89 3.91
C PHE A 86 -6.64 9.39 5.26
N LYS A 87 -7.27 8.91 6.33
CA LYS A 87 -6.90 9.29 7.71
C LYS A 87 -6.04 8.18 8.33
N PRO A 88 -4.70 8.34 8.37
CA PRO A 88 -3.82 7.27 8.84
C PRO A 88 -4.10 6.83 10.27
N ASP A 89 -4.42 7.78 11.17
CA ASP A 89 -4.68 7.45 12.57
C ASP A 89 -5.93 6.58 12.73
N VAL A 90 -6.99 6.87 11.96
CA VAL A 90 -8.21 6.08 11.95
C VAL A 90 -7.93 4.70 11.38
N LEU A 91 -7.16 4.61 10.31
CA LEU A 91 -6.82 3.35 9.66
C LEU A 91 -6.02 2.44 10.59
N LYS A 92 -5.10 2.99 11.37
CA LYS A 92 -4.29 2.21 12.32
C LYS A 92 -5.14 1.57 13.42
N LYS A 93 -6.24 2.21 13.81
CA LYS A 93 -7.16 1.71 14.85
C LYS A 93 -8.14 0.65 14.32
N ALA A 94 -8.31 0.62 13.03
CA ALA A 94 -9.18 -0.37 12.38
C ALA A 94 -8.46 -1.72 12.16
#